data_e307db8172e0732c6aeabfa460279ab7
#
_entry.id   e307db8172e0732c6aeabfa460279ab7
#
_cell.length_a   1.000
_cell.length_b   1.000
_cell.length_c   1.000
_cell.angle_alpha   90.00
_cell.angle_beta   90.00
_cell.angle_gamma   90.00
#
_symmetry.space_group_name_H-M   'P 1'
#
loop_
_entity.id
_entity.type
_entity.pdbx_description
1 polymer ?
#
loop_
_entity_poly.entity_id
_entity_poly.type
_entity_poly.pdbx_seq_one_letter_code
_entity_poly.pdbx_strand_id
1 'polypeptide(L)'
;VYVIETDAGKYTLKKTGSKEAQIYAQYLSKGEFHVPQYVGMRQAEDADWICMKYVEGNDMRDMTDETTEKAAETLSKIQSYFWTPSMDKAPENEVEQRFVEYWKRILRRASSVSDDPVLRKAYQMFLDRQLTCPCTMSNGDFLQWNALYDGENVIMIDWGFGGMMPYSLD
;
A
#
# COMPACT_ATOMS: atom_id res chain seq x y z
N VAL A 1 -6.55 -16.09 2.56
CA VAL A 1 -6.62 -15.89 1.10
C VAL A 1 -7.05 -17.20 0.47
N TYR A 2 -7.98 -17.14 -0.47
CA TYR A 2 -8.50 -18.29 -1.22
C TYR A 2 -8.37 -18.00 -2.71
N VAL A 3 -8.10 -19.03 -3.49
CA VAL A 3 -8.17 -18.97 -4.96
C VAL A 3 -9.43 -19.69 -5.39
N ILE A 4 -10.21 -19.05 -6.25
CA ILE A 4 -11.48 -19.56 -6.75
C ILE A 4 -11.40 -19.64 -8.27
N GLU A 5 -11.75 -20.78 -8.83
CA GLU A 5 -11.90 -20.98 -10.26
C GLU A 5 -13.38 -21.06 -10.63
N THR A 6 -13.76 -20.34 -11.67
CA THR A 6 -15.13 -20.28 -12.22
C THR A 6 -15.06 -20.33 -13.74
N ASP A 7 -16.19 -20.49 -14.38
CA ASP A 7 -16.29 -20.42 -15.85
C ASP A 7 -15.87 -19.05 -16.41
N ALA A 8 -15.91 -18.01 -15.58
CA ALA A 8 -15.48 -16.64 -15.93
C ALA A 8 -14.00 -16.36 -15.66
N GLY A 9 -13.24 -17.32 -15.09
CA GLY A 9 -11.82 -17.21 -14.80
C GLY A 9 -11.44 -17.48 -13.35
N LYS A 10 -10.20 -17.16 -13.04
CA LYS A 10 -9.57 -17.41 -11.74
C LYS A 10 -9.52 -16.12 -10.91
N TYR A 11 -9.85 -16.22 -9.64
CA TYR A 11 -9.98 -15.07 -8.73
C TYR A 11 -9.29 -15.33 -7.40
N THR A 12 -8.84 -14.25 -6.78
CA THR A 12 -8.39 -14.24 -5.39
C THR A 12 -9.49 -13.66 -4.52
N LEU A 13 -9.93 -14.42 -3.51
CA LEU A 13 -10.80 -13.95 -2.45
C LEU A 13 -10.00 -13.82 -1.16
N LYS A 14 -9.89 -12.60 -0.65
CA LYS A 14 -9.12 -12.29 0.55
C LYS A 14 -10.03 -11.74 1.65
N LYS A 15 -9.95 -12.36 2.83
CA LYS A 15 -10.48 -11.78 4.07
C LYS A 15 -9.51 -10.68 4.52
N THR A 16 -10.00 -9.47 4.71
CA THR A 16 -9.18 -8.30 5.01
C THR A 16 -9.89 -7.34 5.96
N GLY A 17 -9.20 -6.29 6.36
CA GLY A 17 -9.82 -5.16 7.04
C GLY A 17 -10.44 -4.17 6.03
N SER A 18 -11.34 -3.32 6.51
CA SER A 18 -12.05 -2.32 5.70
C SER A 18 -11.10 -1.38 4.93
N LYS A 19 -9.93 -1.10 5.50
CA LYS A 19 -8.93 -0.22 4.90
C LYS A 19 -8.44 -0.72 3.54
N GLU A 20 -8.00 -1.97 3.45
CA GLU A 20 -7.48 -2.52 2.19
C GLU A 20 -8.58 -2.56 1.11
N ALA A 21 -9.78 -2.99 1.49
CA ALA A 21 -10.92 -3.01 0.58
C ALA A 21 -11.25 -1.62 0.03
N GLN A 22 -11.19 -0.58 0.88
CA GLN A 22 -11.39 0.82 0.47
C GLN A 22 -10.29 1.32 -0.46
N ILE A 23 -9.02 0.97 -0.21
CA ILE A 23 -7.90 1.35 -1.07
C ILE A 23 -8.11 0.82 -2.49
N TYR A 24 -8.44 -0.46 -2.64
CA TYR A 24 -8.75 -1.02 -3.95
C TYR A 24 -9.96 -0.34 -4.59
N ALA A 25 -11.06 -0.18 -3.87
CA ALA A 25 -12.30 0.36 -4.42
C ALA A 25 -12.21 1.86 -4.75
N GLN A 26 -11.53 2.65 -3.93
CA GLN A 26 -11.53 4.11 -4.04
C GLN A 26 -10.35 4.67 -4.81
N TYR A 27 -9.20 3.99 -4.82
CA TYR A 27 -7.97 4.49 -5.41
C TYR A 27 -7.46 3.61 -6.55
N LEU A 28 -7.14 2.35 -6.30
CA LEU A 28 -6.44 1.50 -7.25
C LEU A 28 -7.30 1.10 -8.46
N SER A 29 -8.61 1.09 -8.32
CA SER A 29 -9.54 0.84 -9.43
C SER A 29 -9.68 2.02 -10.41
N LYS A 30 -9.13 3.19 -10.09
CA LYS A 30 -9.29 4.41 -10.90
C LYS A 30 -8.26 4.57 -12.02
N GLY A 31 -7.21 3.79 -12.00
CA GLY A 31 -6.12 3.87 -12.96
C GLY A 31 -5.69 2.51 -13.49
N GLU A 32 -4.88 2.54 -14.55
CA GLU A 32 -4.24 1.35 -15.11
C GLU A 32 -2.93 1.07 -14.37
N PHE A 33 -3.05 0.62 -13.12
CA PHE A 33 -1.91 0.29 -12.28
C PHE A 33 -1.61 -1.21 -12.34
N HIS A 34 -0.33 -1.57 -12.14
CA HIS A 34 0.07 -2.96 -11.99
C HIS A 34 -0.25 -3.45 -10.58
N VAL A 35 -1.53 -3.67 -10.33
CA VAL A 35 -2.12 -4.24 -9.11
C VAL A 35 -3.19 -5.26 -9.51
N PRO A 36 -3.56 -6.21 -8.65
CA PRO A 36 -4.65 -7.11 -8.96
C PRO A 36 -5.93 -6.35 -9.30
N GLN A 37 -6.55 -6.70 -10.42
CA GLN A 37 -7.79 -6.05 -10.85
C GLN A 37 -8.89 -6.28 -9.81
N TYR A 38 -9.37 -5.20 -9.22
CA TYR A 38 -10.48 -5.21 -8.27
C TYR A 38 -11.78 -5.62 -8.96
N VAL A 39 -12.48 -6.58 -8.38
CA VAL A 39 -13.78 -7.07 -8.87
C VAL A 39 -14.92 -6.58 -7.98
N GLY A 40 -14.72 -6.61 -6.66
CA GLY A 40 -15.73 -6.16 -5.72
C GLY A 40 -15.35 -6.47 -4.27
N MET A 41 -16.19 -5.99 -3.36
CA MET A 41 -16.05 -6.28 -1.93
C MET A 41 -17.40 -6.66 -1.32
N ARG A 42 -17.36 -7.40 -0.22
CA ARG A 42 -18.50 -7.70 0.61
C ARG A 42 -18.13 -7.47 2.07
N GLN A 43 -18.93 -6.69 2.74
CA GLN A 43 -18.86 -6.53 4.20
C GLN A 43 -19.54 -7.71 4.87
N ALA A 44 -18.90 -8.26 5.89
CA ALA A 44 -19.46 -9.29 6.76
C ALA A 44 -19.27 -8.86 8.22
N GLU A 45 -19.95 -9.51 9.15
CA GLU A 45 -19.94 -9.11 10.58
C GLU A 45 -18.54 -9.10 11.20
N ASP A 46 -17.65 -9.98 10.75
CA ASP A 46 -16.33 -10.21 11.34
C ASP A 46 -15.15 -9.69 10.49
N ALA A 47 -15.38 -9.36 9.25
CA ALA A 47 -14.36 -8.79 8.36
C ALA A 47 -14.96 -8.41 6.99
N ASP A 48 -14.21 -7.61 6.25
CA ASP A 48 -14.47 -7.37 4.85
C ASP A 48 -13.81 -8.44 3.99
N TRP A 49 -14.43 -8.72 2.86
CA TRP A 49 -13.91 -9.62 1.85
C TRP A 49 -13.72 -8.85 0.55
N ILE A 50 -12.55 -8.98 -0.06
CA ILE A 50 -12.29 -8.45 -1.39
C ILE A 50 -12.11 -9.59 -2.39
N CYS A 51 -12.66 -9.37 -3.58
CA CYS A 51 -12.48 -10.23 -4.75
C CYS A 51 -11.66 -9.47 -5.79
N MET A 52 -10.64 -10.11 -6.29
CA MET A 52 -9.74 -9.58 -7.30
C MET A 52 -9.49 -10.65 -8.37
N LYS A 53 -9.10 -10.25 -9.58
CA LYS A 53 -8.56 -11.21 -10.56
C LYS A 53 -7.29 -11.85 -9.97
N TYR A 54 -7.17 -13.15 -10.15
CA TYR A 54 -5.96 -13.85 -9.76
C TYR A 54 -4.79 -13.37 -10.62
N VAL A 55 -3.67 -13.11 -9.96
CA VAL A 55 -2.40 -12.79 -10.62
C VAL A 55 -1.54 -14.04 -10.61
N GLU A 56 -1.18 -14.52 -11.78
CA GLU A 56 -0.21 -15.57 -11.94
C GLU A 56 1.19 -14.96 -11.98
N GLY A 57 2.10 -15.42 -11.13
CA GLY A 57 3.44 -14.87 -11.04
C GLY A 57 4.22 -15.42 -9.86
N ASN A 58 5.50 -15.14 -9.86
CA ASN A 58 6.42 -15.53 -8.78
C ASN A 58 6.69 -14.30 -7.89
N ASP A 59 6.86 -14.52 -6.59
CA ASP A 59 7.34 -13.45 -5.72
C ASP A 59 8.78 -13.04 -6.11
N MET A 60 9.18 -11.85 -5.66
CA MET A 60 10.45 -11.25 -6.06
C MET A 60 11.58 -11.53 -5.07
N ARG A 61 11.59 -12.68 -4.37
CA ARG A 61 12.70 -13.04 -3.47
C ARG A 61 14.03 -13.16 -4.20
N ASP A 62 14.00 -13.62 -5.43
CA ASP A 62 15.16 -13.70 -6.31
C ASP A 62 15.16 -12.55 -7.33
N MET A 63 15.34 -11.32 -6.83
CA MET A 63 15.33 -10.11 -7.65
C MET A 63 16.50 -10.10 -8.66
N THR A 64 16.20 -9.68 -9.88
CA THR A 64 17.17 -9.34 -10.93
C THR A 64 17.14 -7.84 -11.21
N ASP A 65 18.11 -7.34 -11.99
CA ASP A 65 18.09 -5.94 -12.43
C ASP A 65 16.81 -5.62 -13.20
N GLU A 66 16.37 -6.53 -14.07
CA GLU A 66 15.12 -6.38 -14.84
C GLU A 66 13.89 -6.26 -13.91
N THR A 67 13.72 -7.17 -12.96
CA THR A 67 12.57 -7.12 -12.05
C THR A 67 12.63 -5.92 -11.11
N THR A 68 13.83 -5.43 -10.78
CA THR A 68 14.02 -4.20 -10.01
C THR A 68 13.57 -2.97 -10.80
N GLU A 69 13.93 -2.87 -12.08
CA GLU A 69 13.44 -1.80 -12.97
C GLU A 69 11.92 -1.83 -13.09
N LYS A 70 11.32 -3.01 -13.29
CA LYS A 70 9.86 -3.18 -13.36
C LYS A 70 9.14 -2.81 -12.06
N ALA A 71 9.74 -3.12 -10.92
CA ALA A 71 9.22 -2.67 -9.62
C ALA A 71 9.23 -1.14 -9.49
N ALA A 72 10.33 -0.50 -9.89
CA ALA A 72 10.44 0.96 -9.91
C ALA A 72 9.45 1.61 -10.90
N GLU A 73 9.22 1.02 -12.07
CA GLU A 73 8.20 1.47 -13.02
C GLU A 73 6.80 1.42 -12.41
N THR A 74 6.44 0.30 -11.79
CA THR A 74 5.14 0.13 -11.12
C THR A 74 4.94 1.14 -10.00
N LEU A 75 5.94 1.30 -9.14
CA LEU A 75 5.93 2.25 -8.04
C LEU A 75 5.79 3.69 -8.55
N SER A 76 6.62 4.08 -9.51
CA SER A 76 6.62 5.44 -10.06
C SER A 76 5.30 5.81 -10.74
N LYS A 77 4.64 4.85 -11.40
CA LYS A 77 3.33 5.04 -12.06
C LYS A 77 2.24 5.37 -11.04
N ILE A 78 2.19 4.63 -9.92
CA ILE A 78 1.25 4.87 -8.84
C ILE A 78 1.57 6.19 -8.13
N GLN A 79 2.84 6.39 -7.76
CA GLN A 79 3.27 7.57 -7.05
C GLN A 79 3.03 8.86 -7.84
N SER A 80 3.31 8.85 -9.15
CA SER A 80 3.08 10.00 -10.01
C SER A 80 1.61 10.35 -10.16
N TYR A 81 0.74 9.35 -10.23
CA TYR A 81 -0.71 9.56 -10.37
C TYR A 81 -1.33 10.23 -9.14
N PHE A 82 -0.91 9.80 -7.94
CA PHE A 82 -1.46 10.29 -6.67
C PHE A 82 -0.59 11.36 -6.01
N TRP A 83 0.39 11.92 -6.72
CA TRP A 83 1.31 12.88 -6.16
C TRP A 83 0.59 14.10 -5.58
N THR A 84 0.86 14.40 -4.33
CA THR A 84 0.34 15.57 -3.61
C THR A 84 1.51 16.30 -2.95
N PRO A 85 1.60 17.63 -3.05
CA PRO A 85 2.77 18.39 -2.56
C PRO A 85 3.04 18.27 -1.07
N SER A 86 1.99 17.97 -0.28
CA SER A 86 2.09 17.77 1.18
C SER A 86 0.86 17.05 1.72
N MET A 87 0.98 16.40 2.86
CA MET A 87 -0.11 15.65 3.48
C MET A 87 -1.31 16.52 3.88
N ASP A 88 -1.09 17.78 4.24
CA ASP A 88 -2.15 18.74 4.59
C ASP A 88 -3.01 19.14 3.38
N LYS A 89 -2.55 18.83 2.15
CA LYS A 89 -3.28 19.05 0.89
C LYS A 89 -3.88 17.76 0.32
N ALA A 90 -3.63 16.63 0.94
CA ALA A 90 -4.26 15.38 0.54
C ALA A 90 -5.77 15.45 0.79
N PRO A 91 -6.58 14.78 -0.05
CA PRO A 91 -8.02 14.73 0.16
C PRO A 91 -8.34 14.22 1.57
N GLU A 92 -9.22 14.91 2.27
CA GLU A 92 -9.70 14.49 3.58
C GLU A 92 -10.63 13.28 3.43
N ASN A 93 -10.14 12.09 3.79
CA ASN A 93 -10.96 10.90 3.87
C ASN A 93 -10.54 10.01 5.04
N GLU A 94 -11.39 9.07 5.40
CA GLU A 94 -11.19 8.21 6.57
C GLU A 94 -9.92 7.36 6.47
N VAL A 95 -9.53 6.92 5.26
CA VAL A 95 -8.33 6.10 5.04
C VAL A 95 -7.07 6.88 5.38
N GLU A 96 -7.00 8.14 4.95
CA GLU A 96 -5.85 9.02 5.16
C GLU A 96 -5.71 9.42 6.63
N GLN A 97 -6.81 9.75 7.30
CA GLN A 97 -6.80 10.06 8.73
C GLN A 97 -6.32 8.88 9.57
N ARG A 98 -6.80 7.67 9.29
CA ARG A 98 -6.35 6.44 9.97
C ARG A 98 -4.86 6.18 9.76
N PHE A 99 -4.35 6.50 8.59
CA PHE A 99 -2.92 6.38 8.30
C PHE A 99 -2.08 7.32 9.17
N VAL A 100 -2.43 8.59 9.23
CA VAL A 100 -1.72 9.57 10.08
C VAL A 100 -1.70 9.11 11.55
N GLU A 101 -2.83 8.61 12.07
CA GLU A 101 -2.90 8.10 13.45
C GLU A 101 -2.08 6.82 13.65
N TYR A 102 -2.01 5.95 12.66
CA TYR A 102 -1.16 4.75 12.70
C TYR A 102 0.32 5.11 12.87
N TRP A 103 0.83 6.04 12.06
CA TRP A 103 2.23 6.50 12.14
C TRP A 103 2.53 7.24 13.43
N LYS A 104 1.64 8.10 13.90
CA LYS A 104 1.78 8.72 15.22
C LYS A 104 1.87 7.69 16.34
N ARG A 105 1.14 6.59 16.24
CA ARG A 105 1.19 5.48 17.21
C ARG A 105 2.52 4.73 17.14
N ILE A 106 3.03 4.41 15.96
CA ILE A 106 4.33 3.74 15.79
C ILE A 106 5.43 4.59 16.37
N LEU A 107 5.46 5.88 16.05
CA LEU A 107 6.48 6.81 16.53
C LEU A 107 6.43 7.00 18.05
N ARG A 108 5.24 7.06 18.65
CA ARG A 108 5.09 7.06 20.12
C ARG A 108 5.65 5.79 20.76
N ARG A 109 5.43 4.63 20.16
CA ARG A 109 5.99 3.36 20.64
C ARG A 109 7.51 3.33 20.49
N ALA A 110 8.04 3.72 19.36
CA ALA A 110 9.47 3.80 19.14
C ALA A 110 10.16 4.75 20.14
N SER A 111 9.57 5.91 20.40
CA SER A 111 10.10 6.88 21.39
C SER A 111 10.02 6.39 22.84
N SER A 112 9.15 5.44 23.16
CA SER A 112 9.06 4.84 24.51
C SER A 112 10.11 3.77 24.76
N VAL A 113 10.78 3.26 23.73
CA VAL A 113 11.77 2.18 23.84
C VAL A 113 13.19 2.73 24.04
N SER A 114 13.43 3.98 23.73
CA SER A 114 14.76 4.60 23.85
C SER A 114 14.68 5.91 24.63
N ASP A 115 15.54 6.03 25.64
CA ASP A 115 15.76 7.28 26.39
C ASP A 115 16.82 8.17 25.75
N ASP A 116 17.41 7.76 24.62
CA ASP A 116 18.42 8.53 23.91
C ASP A 116 17.84 9.85 23.38
N PRO A 117 18.37 11.02 23.81
CA PRO A 117 17.86 12.32 23.40
C PRO A 117 18.04 12.59 21.90
N VAL A 118 19.05 11.99 21.26
CA VAL A 118 19.28 12.13 19.81
C VAL A 118 18.18 11.42 19.04
N LEU A 119 17.83 10.19 19.43
CA LEU A 119 16.73 9.45 18.83
C LEU A 119 15.40 10.16 19.02
N ARG A 120 15.10 10.65 20.22
CA ARG A 120 13.87 11.42 20.50
C ARG A 120 13.78 12.66 19.59
N LYS A 121 14.88 13.39 19.43
CA LYS A 121 14.93 14.54 18.53
C LYS A 121 14.71 14.13 17.07
N ALA A 122 15.34 13.05 16.62
CA ALA A 122 15.16 12.53 15.27
C ALA A 122 13.69 12.13 15.00
N TYR A 123 13.04 11.43 15.95
CA TYR A 123 11.61 11.10 15.85
C TYR A 123 10.72 12.34 15.79
N GLN A 124 10.99 13.35 16.62
CA GLN A 124 10.22 14.60 16.56
C GLN A 124 10.38 15.29 15.21
N MET A 125 11.61 15.40 14.70
CA MET A 125 11.88 15.96 13.38
C MET A 125 11.15 15.19 12.26
N PHE A 126 11.08 13.87 12.35
CA PHE A 126 10.35 13.05 11.40
C PHE A 126 8.84 13.34 11.45
N LEU A 127 8.25 13.41 12.66
CA LEU A 127 6.85 13.76 12.86
C LEU A 127 6.51 15.13 12.28
N ASP A 128 7.34 16.13 12.59
CA ASP A 128 7.13 17.52 12.13
C ASP A 128 7.19 17.63 10.60
N ARG A 129 8.03 16.79 9.99
CA ARG A 129 8.19 16.76 8.51
C ARG A 129 7.08 16.01 7.79
N GLN A 130 6.48 15.00 8.39
CA GLN A 130 5.48 14.14 7.74
C GLN A 130 4.35 14.93 7.08
N LEU A 131 3.80 15.92 7.80
CA LEU A 131 2.66 16.71 7.30
C LEU A 131 3.03 17.65 6.15
N THR A 132 4.31 17.99 6.02
CA THR A 132 4.83 18.92 5.01
C THR A 132 5.58 18.24 3.86
N CYS A 133 5.84 16.93 3.96
CA CYS A 133 6.45 16.17 2.88
C CYS A 133 5.45 15.95 1.73
N PRO A 134 5.93 15.90 0.49
CA PRO A 134 5.14 15.35 -0.59
C PRO A 134 4.67 13.93 -0.26
N CYS A 135 3.44 13.64 -0.60
CA CYS A 135 2.83 12.34 -0.35
C CYS A 135 2.19 11.76 -1.60
N THR A 136 1.95 10.48 -1.55
CA THR A 136 1.32 9.73 -2.62
C THR A 136 0.61 8.52 -2.06
N MET A 137 -0.13 7.80 -2.90
CA MET A 137 -0.62 6.48 -2.54
C MET A 137 0.55 5.50 -2.49
N SER A 138 0.86 5.03 -1.30
CA SER A 138 1.90 4.05 -1.02
C SER A 138 1.30 2.73 -0.56
N ASN A 139 1.98 1.63 -0.83
CA ASN A 139 1.63 0.31 -0.30
C ASN A 139 1.90 0.23 1.21
N GLY A 140 2.98 0.88 1.68
CA GLY A 140 3.41 0.91 3.07
C GLY A 140 4.10 -0.37 3.55
N ASP A 141 4.21 -1.37 2.69
CA ASP A 141 4.90 -2.65 2.93
C ASP A 141 5.35 -3.27 1.60
N PHE A 142 5.87 -2.43 0.69
CA PHE A 142 6.32 -2.87 -0.64
C PHE A 142 7.63 -3.64 -0.53
N LEU A 143 7.50 -4.90 -0.14
CA LEU A 143 8.60 -5.85 0.03
C LEU A 143 8.53 -6.93 -1.06
N GLN A 144 9.62 -7.63 -1.24
CA GLN A 144 9.77 -8.63 -2.29
C GLN A 144 8.69 -9.75 -2.30
N TRP A 145 8.07 -10.03 -1.16
CA TRP A 145 6.94 -10.98 -1.06
C TRP A 145 5.56 -10.34 -1.26
N ASN A 146 5.50 -9.00 -1.33
CA ASN A 146 4.30 -8.24 -1.67
C ASN A 146 4.35 -7.72 -3.12
N ALA A 147 5.21 -8.31 -3.93
CA ALA A 147 5.35 -8.07 -5.35
C ALA A 147 5.41 -9.40 -6.10
N LEU A 148 4.65 -9.50 -7.19
CA LEU A 148 4.63 -10.65 -8.08
C LEU A 148 5.13 -10.24 -9.45
N TYR A 149 6.06 -10.99 -10.01
CA TYR A 149 6.47 -10.84 -11.41
C TYR A 149 5.70 -11.83 -12.28
N ASP A 150 4.90 -11.32 -13.22
CA ASP A 150 4.05 -12.13 -14.11
C ASP A 150 4.74 -12.53 -15.42
N GLY A 151 6.02 -12.19 -15.58
CA GLY A 151 6.81 -12.39 -16.80
C GLY A 151 6.96 -11.12 -17.65
N GLU A 152 6.21 -10.06 -17.35
CA GLU A 152 6.27 -8.79 -18.05
C GLU A 152 6.32 -7.60 -17.10
N ASN A 153 5.50 -7.63 -16.06
CA ASN A 153 5.32 -6.53 -15.11
C ASN A 153 5.48 -7.01 -13.66
N VAL A 154 5.83 -6.08 -12.78
CA VAL A 154 5.76 -6.30 -11.34
C VAL A 154 4.42 -5.82 -10.84
N ILE A 155 3.64 -6.73 -10.27
CA ILE A 155 2.30 -6.50 -9.72
C ILE A 155 2.39 -6.32 -8.22
N MET A 156 2.02 -5.15 -7.74
CA MET A 156 2.05 -4.82 -6.31
C MET A 156 0.78 -5.35 -5.62
N ILE A 157 0.97 -6.19 -4.60
CA ILE A 157 -0.11 -6.83 -3.85
C ILE A 157 -0.08 -6.45 -2.36
N ASP A 158 -1.07 -6.89 -1.60
CA ASP A 158 -1.19 -6.70 -0.15
C ASP A 158 -1.14 -5.22 0.30
N TRP A 159 -2.22 -4.51 0.06
CA TRP A 159 -2.38 -3.09 0.40
C TRP A 159 -2.94 -2.84 1.81
N GLY A 160 -2.82 -3.82 2.71
CA GLY A 160 -3.33 -3.72 4.08
C GLY A 160 -2.74 -2.56 4.89
N PHE A 161 -1.51 -2.16 4.59
CA PHE A 161 -0.84 -1.00 5.17
C PHE A 161 -0.91 0.25 4.29
N GLY A 162 -1.48 0.15 3.09
CA GLY A 162 -1.51 1.23 2.12
C GLY A 162 -2.26 2.48 2.56
N GLY A 163 -2.03 3.57 1.85
CA GLY A 163 -2.67 4.87 2.11
C GLY A 163 -1.88 6.03 1.54
N MET A 164 -2.40 7.26 1.74
CA MET A 164 -1.64 8.47 1.42
C MET A 164 -0.51 8.65 2.43
N MET A 165 0.73 8.60 1.96
CA MET A 165 1.94 8.57 2.77
C MET A 165 3.03 9.44 2.18
N PRO A 166 4.05 9.85 2.99
CA PRO A 166 5.27 10.38 2.42
C PRO A 166 5.82 9.44 1.33
N TYR A 167 6.15 10.01 0.17
CA TYR A 167 6.54 9.25 -1.03
C TYR A 167 7.75 8.32 -0.84
N SER A 168 8.52 8.54 0.20
CA SER A 168 9.77 7.81 0.50
C SER A 168 9.58 6.58 1.40
N LEU A 169 8.34 6.13 1.60
CA LEU A 169 8.04 5.00 2.49
C LEU A 169 7.98 3.64 1.79
N ASP A 170 7.87 3.60 0.47
CA ASP A 170 7.97 2.39 -0.35
C ASP A 170 9.36 2.23 -0.97
#